data_aca049a5ddb3a6248de40fe4f1a4fd7f
#
_entry.id   aca049a5ddb3a6248de40fe4f1a4fd7f
#
_cell.length_a   1.000
_cell.length_b   1.000
_cell.length_c   1.000
_cell.angle_alpha   90.00
_cell.angle_beta   90.00
_cell.angle_gamma   90.00
#
_symmetry.space_group_name_H-M   'P 1'
#
loop_
_entity.id
_entity.type
_entity.pdbx_description
1 polymer ?
#
loop_
_entity_poly.entity_id
_entity_poly.type
_entity_poly.pdbx_seq_one_letter_code
_entity_poly.pdbx_strand_id
1 'polypeptide(L)'
;MQAIPVSIFMRLLFSLTVLSLFFATSVKAEDSRTVETKFGPVTITGEPQRVVTLYEGALDASYAVGAKPLGAVITRGGDNVAGYLQDKAKGIALVGTSQENNLEAIIALQPDLILAANTLPEQQYRLLSRVAPTVASGVGMFEEEAWRKEAKLFATALGKLHLMEEALAELDERIAQVKALVETKTPEDQRTALLARWMPQGPVVLSKHLFTTSLLSEVGFAVEDGDVIKSGRPHSSPLSQEKLSLLDKDWLFMATINQDGKDALAAAERSPAYQRLQVVKNQQVVPVDGHVWSSASGVLAAGVILDDVEKALNAAP
;
A
#
# COMPACT_ATOMS: atom_id res chain seq x y z
N MET A 1 53.86 -75.88 4.27
CA MET A 1 53.08 -75.00 3.36
C MET A 1 51.60 -75.17 3.69
N GLN A 2 51.03 -74.25 4.47
CA GLN A 2 49.61 -74.28 4.85
C GLN A 2 48.87 -73.29 3.99
N ALA A 3 47.84 -73.76 3.28
CA ALA A 3 46.98 -72.94 2.42
C ALA A 3 46.00 -72.12 3.26
N ILE A 4 45.99 -70.82 3.04
CA ILE A 4 45.05 -69.89 3.66
C ILE A 4 43.70 -70.06 2.95
N PRO A 5 42.57 -70.17 3.68
CA PRO A 5 41.25 -70.39 3.05
C PRO A 5 40.73 -69.12 2.43
N VAL A 6 40.26 -69.23 1.18
CA VAL A 6 39.68 -68.17 0.31
C VAL A 6 38.43 -67.50 0.86
N SER A 7 37.88 -68.02 1.96
CA SER A 7 36.61 -67.52 2.55
C SER A 7 36.67 -66.15 3.28
N ILE A 8 37.89 -65.69 3.64
CA ILE A 8 38.04 -64.41 4.38
C ILE A 8 38.11 -63.23 3.43
N PHE A 9 38.60 -63.43 2.19
CA PHE A 9 38.67 -62.32 1.21
C PHE A 9 37.31 -61.93 0.61
N MET A 10 36.34 -62.82 0.59
CA MET A 10 35.01 -62.56 0.02
C MET A 10 34.06 -61.86 0.99
N ARG A 11 34.35 -61.84 2.30
CA ARG A 11 33.58 -61.16 3.30
C ARG A 11 33.98 -59.68 3.48
N LEU A 12 35.21 -59.31 3.12
CA LEU A 12 35.64 -57.89 3.17
C LEU A 12 35.19 -57.07 1.96
N LEU A 13 34.95 -57.69 0.79
CA LEU A 13 34.41 -56.95 -0.39
C LEU A 13 32.92 -56.68 -0.32
N PHE A 14 32.15 -57.43 0.49
CA PHE A 14 30.70 -57.22 0.62
C PHE A 14 30.34 -56.16 1.65
N SER A 15 31.25 -55.78 2.56
CA SER A 15 31.04 -54.73 3.54
C SER A 15 31.34 -53.30 3.04
N LEU A 16 32.05 -53.17 1.89
CA LEU A 16 32.43 -51.85 1.36
C LEU A 16 31.41 -51.30 0.34
N THR A 17 30.47 -52.13 -0.12
CA THR A 17 29.45 -51.74 -1.14
C THR A 17 28.13 -51.29 -0.54
N VAL A 18 27.94 -51.38 0.78
CA VAL A 18 26.65 -50.98 1.43
C VAL A 18 26.70 -49.57 2.07
N LEU A 19 27.89 -48.95 2.16
CA LEU A 19 28.02 -47.61 2.79
C LEU A 19 27.97 -46.44 1.82
N SER A 20 27.68 -46.67 0.53
CA SER A 20 27.65 -45.62 -0.51
C SER A 20 26.22 -45.20 -0.94
N LEU A 21 25.15 -45.58 -0.23
CA LEU A 21 23.77 -45.36 -0.70
C LEU A 21 22.89 -44.57 0.24
N PHE A 22 23.43 -43.65 1.07
CA PHE A 22 22.59 -42.75 1.87
C PHE A 22 23.13 -41.32 1.92
N PHE A 23 23.51 -40.74 0.77
CA PHE A 23 23.39 -39.33 0.56
C PHE A 23 22.18 -39.11 -0.33
N ALA A 24 21.00 -39.43 0.16
CA ALA A 24 19.78 -38.83 -0.34
C ALA A 24 19.84 -37.35 0.08
N THR A 25 20.39 -36.50 -0.79
CA THR A 25 20.16 -35.06 -0.75
C THR A 25 18.65 -34.94 -0.83
N SER A 26 18.03 -34.62 0.31
CA SER A 26 16.67 -34.12 0.33
C SER A 26 16.70 -32.85 -0.52
N VAL A 27 16.39 -32.94 -1.79
CA VAL A 27 15.99 -31.82 -2.61
C VAL A 27 14.70 -31.34 -1.93
N LYS A 28 14.84 -30.34 -1.04
CA LYS A 28 13.70 -29.62 -0.51
C LYS A 28 13.00 -29.08 -1.76
N ALA A 29 11.83 -29.63 -2.07
CA ALA A 29 11.01 -29.07 -3.14
C ALA A 29 10.90 -27.57 -2.81
N GLU A 30 11.42 -26.71 -3.69
CA GLU A 30 11.25 -25.26 -3.52
C GLU A 30 9.75 -25.02 -3.50
N ASP A 31 9.25 -24.45 -2.39
CA ASP A 31 7.87 -24.07 -2.24
C ASP A 31 7.50 -23.13 -3.38
N SER A 32 6.65 -23.57 -4.29
CA SER A 32 6.13 -22.76 -5.37
C SER A 32 4.69 -22.37 -5.08
N ARG A 33 4.34 -21.14 -5.37
CA ARG A 33 2.97 -20.63 -5.25
C ARG A 33 2.57 -19.89 -6.50
N THR A 34 1.30 -20.00 -6.86
CA THR A 34 0.71 -19.29 -7.99
C THR A 34 -0.26 -18.24 -7.46
N VAL A 35 -0.15 -17.01 -7.94
CA VAL A 35 -1.03 -15.90 -7.64
C VAL A 35 -1.77 -15.46 -8.90
N GLU A 36 -3.06 -15.21 -8.78
CA GLU A 36 -3.87 -14.65 -9.86
C GLU A 36 -3.59 -13.15 -9.99
N THR A 37 -3.32 -12.70 -11.21
CA THR A 37 -2.99 -11.30 -11.50
C THR A 37 -3.87 -10.75 -12.62
N LYS A 38 -3.79 -9.44 -12.84
CA LYS A 38 -4.47 -8.76 -13.96
C LYS A 38 -4.18 -9.42 -15.32
N PHE A 39 -3.00 -10.01 -15.48
CA PHE A 39 -2.54 -10.57 -16.76
C PHE A 39 -2.45 -12.10 -16.75
N GLY A 40 -3.14 -12.74 -15.82
CA GLY A 40 -3.16 -14.19 -15.65
C GLY A 40 -2.29 -14.68 -14.49
N PRO A 41 -2.23 -15.99 -14.28
CA PRO A 41 -1.51 -16.58 -13.16
C PRO A 41 0.00 -16.39 -13.27
N VAL A 42 0.65 -16.07 -12.15
CA VAL A 42 2.10 -15.95 -12.02
C VAL A 42 2.59 -16.93 -10.95
N THR A 43 3.51 -17.81 -11.32
CA THR A 43 4.14 -18.76 -10.40
C THR A 43 5.44 -18.17 -9.86
N ILE A 44 5.59 -18.20 -8.54
CA ILE A 44 6.76 -17.72 -7.81
C ILE A 44 7.36 -18.90 -7.06
N THR A 45 8.65 -19.14 -7.22
CA THR A 45 9.38 -20.25 -6.60
C THR A 45 10.25 -19.71 -5.46
N GLY A 46 10.22 -20.36 -4.31
CA GLY A 46 10.99 -19.98 -3.14
C GLY A 46 10.50 -18.66 -2.50
N GLU A 47 11.32 -18.09 -1.60
CA GLU A 47 11.04 -16.80 -0.97
C GLU A 47 11.80 -15.69 -1.72
N PRO A 48 11.12 -14.70 -2.32
CA PRO A 48 11.77 -13.61 -3.03
C PRO A 48 12.67 -12.77 -2.11
N GLN A 49 13.88 -12.50 -2.56
CA GLN A 49 14.88 -11.72 -1.82
C GLN A 49 15.21 -10.39 -2.49
N ARG A 50 14.91 -10.25 -3.77
CA ARG A 50 15.26 -9.08 -4.59
C ARG A 50 14.01 -8.44 -5.17
N VAL A 51 13.18 -7.93 -4.28
CA VAL A 51 11.87 -7.38 -4.63
C VAL A 51 11.98 -5.94 -5.13
N VAL A 52 11.26 -5.63 -6.20
CA VAL A 52 11.04 -4.27 -6.69
C VAL A 52 9.55 -3.96 -6.66
N THR A 53 9.17 -2.80 -6.12
CA THR A 53 7.78 -2.35 -6.03
C THR A 53 7.55 -1.15 -6.94
N LEU A 54 6.55 -1.24 -7.81
CA LEU A 54 6.18 -0.19 -8.76
C LEU A 54 4.84 0.48 -8.36
N TYR A 55 4.49 0.34 -7.09
CA TYR A 55 3.25 0.86 -6.51
C TYR A 55 3.41 1.08 -5.00
N GLU A 56 2.88 2.19 -4.49
CA GLU A 56 3.00 2.55 -3.07
C GLU A 56 2.36 1.50 -2.14
N GLY A 57 1.19 0.96 -2.50
CA GLY A 57 0.54 -0.11 -1.74
C GLY A 57 1.32 -1.42 -1.72
N ALA A 58 2.09 -1.73 -2.78
CA ALA A 58 2.97 -2.89 -2.79
C ALA A 58 4.20 -2.68 -1.89
N LEU A 59 4.72 -1.46 -1.80
CA LEU A 59 5.81 -1.11 -0.88
C LEU A 59 5.33 -1.17 0.57
N ASP A 60 4.15 -0.61 0.86
CA ASP A 60 3.50 -0.68 2.17
C ASP A 60 3.32 -2.14 2.62
N ALA A 61 2.67 -2.96 1.78
CA ALA A 61 2.44 -4.38 2.05
C ALA A 61 3.74 -5.14 2.28
N SER A 62 4.80 -4.83 1.51
CA SER A 62 6.12 -5.47 1.68
C SER A 62 6.69 -5.16 3.06
N TYR A 63 6.70 -3.90 3.47
CA TYR A 63 7.22 -3.52 4.79
C TYR A 63 6.34 -3.99 5.94
N ALA A 64 5.02 -4.07 5.74
CA ALA A 64 4.09 -4.60 6.75
C ALA A 64 4.41 -6.05 7.13
N VAL A 65 4.87 -6.86 6.15
CA VAL A 65 5.26 -8.27 6.38
C VAL A 65 6.78 -8.47 6.57
N GLY A 66 7.52 -7.38 6.82
CA GLY A 66 8.96 -7.42 7.10
C GLY A 66 9.85 -7.72 5.88
N ALA A 67 9.31 -7.69 4.66
CA ALA A 67 10.12 -7.74 3.45
C ALA A 67 10.81 -6.38 3.22
N LYS A 68 11.99 -6.40 2.57
CA LYS A 68 12.79 -5.19 2.33
C LYS A 68 13.05 -5.05 0.83
N PRO A 69 12.15 -4.39 0.07
CA PRO A 69 12.36 -4.17 -1.34
C PRO A 69 13.66 -3.41 -1.62
N LEU A 70 14.32 -3.76 -2.73
CA LEU A 70 15.55 -3.11 -3.20
C LEU A 70 15.25 -1.84 -3.99
N GLY A 71 14.09 -1.76 -4.61
CA GLY A 71 13.67 -0.63 -5.42
C GLY A 71 12.19 -0.30 -5.25
N ALA A 72 11.87 0.99 -5.33
CA ALA A 72 10.51 1.50 -5.32
C ALA A 72 10.34 2.72 -6.21
N VAL A 73 9.10 3.02 -6.56
CA VAL A 73 8.76 4.27 -7.25
C VAL A 73 8.69 5.45 -6.28
N ILE A 74 8.94 6.63 -6.82
CA ILE A 74 8.75 7.90 -6.12
C ILE A 74 7.26 8.13 -5.88
N THR A 75 6.89 8.59 -4.69
CA THR A 75 5.51 8.96 -4.37
C THR A 75 5.02 10.12 -5.23
N ARG A 76 3.72 10.16 -5.47
CA ARG A 76 3.13 11.21 -6.30
C ARG A 76 3.39 12.62 -5.74
N GLY A 77 4.03 13.47 -6.54
CA GLY A 77 4.31 14.86 -6.16
C GLY A 77 5.45 15.04 -5.16
N GLY A 78 6.17 13.97 -4.84
CA GLY A 78 7.39 13.97 -4.03
C GLY A 78 8.65 13.72 -4.87
N ASP A 79 9.75 13.53 -4.18
CA ASP A 79 11.08 13.24 -4.72
C ASP A 79 11.68 11.94 -4.16
N ASN A 80 10.95 11.26 -3.28
CA ASN A 80 11.33 10.03 -2.61
C ASN A 80 10.10 9.14 -2.43
N VAL A 81 10.22 8.00 -1.76
CA VAL A 81 9.08 7.24 -1.26
C VAL A 81 8.29 8.07 -0.24
N ALA A 82 7.03 7.71 0.00
CA ALA A 82 6.17 8.43 0.94
C ALA A 82 6.81 8.55 2.33
N GLY A 83 6.62 9.71 2.98
CA GLY A 83 7.30 10.08 4.24
C GLY A 83 7.19 9.04 5.34
N TYR A 84 6.01 8.42 5.50
CA TYR A 84 5.77 7.40 6.52
C TYR A 84 6.57 6.08 6.31
N LEU A 85 7.12 5.87 5.12
CA LEU A 85 7.94 4.70 4.79
C LEU A 85 9.45 5.00 4.76
N GLN A 86 9.87 6.26 4.75
CA GLN A 86 11.27 6.63 4.52
C GLN A 86 12.25 6.02 5.53
N ASP A 87 11.86 5.90 6.80
CA ASP A 87 12.72 5.27 7.82
C ASP A 87 12.93 3.78 7.55
N LYS A 88 11.92 3.08 7.03
CA LYS A 88 12.02 1.66 6.64
C LYS A 88 12.75 1.49 5.30
N ALA A 89 12.68 2.51 4.44
CA ALA A 89 13.19 2.52 3.06
C ALA A 89 14.60 3.10 2.93
N LYS A 90 15.36 3.22 4.02
CA LYS A 90 16.74 3.73 3.96
C LYS A 90 17.60 2.92 3.00
N GLY A 91 18.13 3.59 1.97
CA GLY A 91 18.97 2.96 0.96
C GLY A 91 18.22 2.28 -0.19
N ILE A 92 16.89 2.41 -0.27
CA ILE A 92 16.10 1.89 -1.38
C ILE A 92 16.47 2.65 -2.69
N ALA A 93 16.56 1.92 -3.80
CA ALA A 93 16.78 2.53 -5.10
C ALA A 93 15.47 3.10 -5.67
N LEU A 94 15.50 4.34 -6.16
CA LEU A 94 14.35 4.91 -6.83
C LEU A 94 14.34 4.48 -8.30
N VAL A 95 13.30 3.75 -8.72
CA VAL A 95 13.20 3.12 -10.05
C VAL A 95 12.15 3.80 -10.95
N GLY A 96 11.95 5.09 -10.77
CA GLY A 96 11.02 5.91 -11.53
C GLY A 96 9.86 6.43 -10.68
N THR A 97 8.76 6.74 -11.34
CA THR A 97 7.51 7.18 -10.72
C THR A 97 6.39 6.17 -10.95
N SER A 98 5.25 6.35 -10.30
CA SER A 98 4.06 5.50 -10.53
C SER A 98 3.51 5.58 -11.98
N GLN A 99 3.93 6.59 -12.75
CA GLN A 99 3.50 6.81 -14.14
C GLN A 99 4.56 6.37 -15.16
N GLU A 100 5.84 6.48 -14.81
CA GLU A 100 6.97 6.19 -15.68
C GLU A 100 8.03 5.39 -14.94
N ASN A 101 8.08 4.10 -15.21
CA ASN A 101 9.06 3.19 -14.62
C ASN A 101 10.40 3.28 -15.35
N ASN A 102 11.50 3.35 -14.64
CA ASN A 102 12.85 3.26 -15.19
C ASN A 102 13.28 1.79 -15.34
N LEU A 103 13.04 1.22 -16.53
CA LEU A 103 13.34 -0.20 -16.79
C LEU A 103 14.82 -0.54 -16.62
N GLU A 104 15.73 0.36 -16.97
CA GLU A 104 17.18 0.13 -16.81
C GLU A 104 17.56 0.03 -15.33
N ALA A 105 17.03 0.93 -14.49
CA ALA A 105 17.24 0.89 -13.05
C ALA A 105 16.65 -0.39 -12.44
N ILE A 106 15.49 -0.85 -12.91
CA ILE A 106 14.87 -2.11 -12.45
C ILE A 106 15.77 -3.30 -12.82
N ILE A 107 16.24 -3.38 -14.07
CA ILE A 107 17.12 -4.46 -14.55
C ILE A 107 18.42 -4.49 -13.76
N ALA A 108 19.02 -3.32 -13.48
CA ALA A 108 20.25 -3.22 -12.72
C ALA A 108 20.13 -3.81 -11.30
N LEU A 109 18.94 -3.79 -10.71
CA LEU A 109 18.66 -4.39 -9.41
C LEU A 109 18.53 -5.91 -9.48
N GLN A 110 18.48 -6.53 -10.66
CA GLN A 110 18.33 -7.99 -10.85
C GLN A 110 17.20 -8.56 -9.94
N PRO A 111 15.97 -8.08 -10.05
CA PRO A 111 14.89 -8.54 -9.18
C PRO A 111 14.54 -10.01 -9.43
N ASP A 112 14.07 -10.68 -8.38
CA ASP A 112 13.44 -12.01 -8.45
C ASP A 112 11.91 -11.92 -8.32
N LEU A 113 11.38 -10.73 -7.97
CA LEU A 113 9.95 -10.43 -7.96
C LEU A 113 9.71 -8.94 -8.21
N ILE A 114 8.71 -8.63 -9.04
CA ILE A 114 8.22 -7.26 -9.27
C ILE A 114 6.75 -7.19 -8.87
N LEU A 115 6.39 -6.21 -8.03
CA LEU A 115 5.02 -5.96 -7.57
C LEU A 115 4.51 -4.65 -8.15
N ALA A 116 3.31 -4.65 -8.74
CA ALA A 116 2.78 -3.50 -9.45
C ALA A 116 1.27 -3.32 -9.25
N ALA A 117 0.77 -2.10 -9.47
CA ALA A 117 -0.64 -1.76 -9.40
C ALA A 117 -1.44 -2.34 -10.60
N ASN A 118 -2.77 -2.31 -10.45
CA ASN A 118 -3.70 -2.67 -11.54
C ASN A 118 -3.63 -1.71 -12.74
N THR A 119 -3.08 -0.52 -12.56
CA THR A 119 -2.90 0.49 -13.61
C THR A 119 -1.71 0.21 -14.52
N LEU A 120 -0.87 -0.79 -14.20
CA LEU A 120 0.27 -1.16 -15.05
C LEU A 120 -0.22 -1.45 -16.50
N PRO A 121 0.34 -0.74 -17.51
CA PRO A 121 0.01 -1.02 -18.91
C PRO A 121 0.54 -2.40 -19.35
N GLU A 122 -0.23 -3.09 -20.20
CA GLU A 122 0.14 -4.43 -20.69
C GLU A 122 1.51 -4.44 -21.39
N GLN A 123 1.83 -3.40 -22.15
CA GLN A 123 3.12 -3.29 -22.83
C GLN A 123 4.29 -3.26 -21.81
N GLN A 124 4.14 -2.51 -20.72
CA GLN A 124 5.14 -2.49 -19.65
C GLN A 124 5.22 -3.83 -18.92
N TYR A 125 4.06 -4.44 -18.60
CA TYR A 125 4.01 -5.78 -18.01
C TYR A 125 4.80 -6.80 -18.82
N ARG A 126 4.63 -6.82 -20.15
CA ARG A 126 5.37 -7.74 -21.04
C ARG A 126 6.90 -7.53 -21.01
N LEU A 127 7.36 -6.31 -20.77
CA LEU A 127 8.79 -6.03 -20.64
C LEU A 127 9.30 -6.49 -19.27
N LEU A 128 8.59 -6.13 -18.19
CA LEU A 128 8.95 -6.46 -16.82
C LEU A 128 8.94 -7.97 -16.57
N SER A 129 7.96 -8.70 -17.12
CA SER A 129 7.86 -10.16 -16.97
C SER A 129 8.96 -10.95 -17.70
N ARG A 130 9.75 -10.30 -18.55
CA ARG A 130 11.00 -10.88 -19.08
C ARG A 130 12.19 -10.71 -18.12
N VAL A 131 12.07 -9.81 -17.16
CA VAL A 131 13.11 -9.54 -16.16
C VAL A 131 12.90 -10.43 -14.94
N ALA A 132 11.68 -10.47 -14.41
CA ALA A 132 11.31 -11.28 -13.24
C ALA A 132 9.81 -11.58 -13.23
N PRO A 133 9.33 -12.57 -12.46
CA PRO A 133 7.93 -12.75 -12.16
C PRO A 133 7.31 -11.42 -11.72
N THR A 134 6.27 -10.96 -12.45
CA THR A 134 5.65 -9.65 -12.23
C THR A 134 4.20 -9.85 -11.81
N VAL A 135 3.89 -9.47 -10.58
CA VAL A 135 2.54 -9.53 -9.99
C VAL A 135 1.90 -8.15 -10.11
N ALA A 136 1.02 -8.00 -11.09
CA ALA A 136 0.19 -6.80 -11.25
C ALA A 136 -1.18 -7.07 -10.63
N SER A 137 -1.62 -6.21 -9.68
CA SER A 137 -2.93 -6.36 -9.05
C SER A 137 -4.04 -6.42 -10.10
N GLY A 138 -4.99 -7.35 -9.92
CA GLY A 138 -6.24 -7.41 -10.69
C GLY A 138 -7.39 -6.68 -9.99
N VAL A 139 -7.17 -6.18 -8.77
CA VAL A 139 -8.22 -5.57 -7.94
C VAL A 139 -8.57 -4.18 -8.45
N GLY A 140 -9.85 -3.91 -8.62
CA GLY A 140 -10.34 -2.58 -9.04
C GLY A 140 -10.28 -1.57 -7.90
N MET A 141 -9.92 -0.31 -8.21
CA MET A 141 -9.76 0.76 -7.22
C MET A 141 -11.02 1.00 -6.35
N PHE A 142 -12.20 0.73 -6.88
CA PHE A 142 -13.48 0.95 -6.20
C PHE A 142 -14.15 -0.36 -5.74
N GLU A 143 -13.41 -1.48 -5.77
CA GLU A 143 -13.91 -2.71 -5.17
C GLU A 143 -13.97 -2.58 -3.66
N GLU A 144 -14.95 -3.23 -3.06
CA GLU A 144 -15.04 -3.35 -1.62
C GLU A 144 -13.78 -4.01 -1.06
N GLU A 145 -13.21 -3.43 -0.02
CA GLU A 145 -11.94 -3.87 0.60
C GLU A 145 -10.76 -4.00 -0.39
N ALA A 146 -10.74 -3.21 -1.47
CA ALA A 146 -9.71 -3.29 -2.51
C ALA A 146 -8.29 -3.32 -1.94
N TRP A 147 -7.97 -2.42 -1.04
CA TRP A 147 -6.64 -2.30 -0.44
C TRP A 147 -6.25 -3.52 0.42
N ARG A 148 -7.22 -4.15 1.12
CA ARG A 148 -6.99 -5.38 1.91
C ARG A 148 -6.72 -6.57 0.98
N LYS A 149 -7.47 -6.66 -0.12
CA LYS A 149 -7.25 -7.68 -1.17
C LYS A 149 -5.88 -7.54 -1.81
N GLU A 150 -5.46 -6.32 -2.14
CA GLU A 150 -4.13 -6.04 -2.71
C GLU A 150 -3.01 -6.36 -1.71
N ALA A 151 -3.15 -5.97 -0.44
CA ALA A 151 -2.18 -6.30 0.60
C ALA A 151 -1.99 -7.82 0.74
N LYS A 152 -3.08 -8.58 0.76
CA LYS A 152 -3.03 -10.07 0.80
C LYS A 152 -2.42 -10.65 -0.48
N LEU A 153 -2.73 -10.10 -1.66
CA LEU A 153 -2.14 -10.52 -2.94
C LEU A 153 -0.62 -10.37 -2.91
N PHE A 154 -0.12 -9.20 -2.52
CA PHE A 154 1.33 -8.93 -2.46
C PHE A 154 2.02 -9.76 -1.38
N ALA A 155 1.39 -9.92 -0.22
CA ALA A 155 1.91 -10.78 0.84
C ALA A 155 1.93 -12.26 0.41
N THR A 156 0.93 -12.74 -0.33
CA THR A 156 0.93 -14.08 -0.94
C THR A 156 2.10 -14.20 -1.92
N ALA A 157 2.30 -13.21 -2.80
CA ALA A 157 3.43 -13.20 -3.72
C ALA A 157 4.79 -13.25 -3.00
N LEU A 158 4.90 -12.63 -1.85
CA LEU A 158 6.10 -12.65 -0.99
C LEU A 158 6.26 -13.94 -0.16
N GLY A 159 5.25 -14.83 -0.12
CA GLY A 159 5.24 -16.01 0.75
C GLY A 159 4.97 -15.70 2.22
N LYS A 160 4.36 -14.55 2.50
CA LYS A 160 4.18 -13.99 3.85
C LYS A 160 2.71 -13.67 4.17
N LEU A 161 1.76 -14.42 3.57
CA LEU A 161 0.32 -14.15 3.75
C LEU A 161 -0.09 -14.18 5.23
N HIS A 162 0.42 -15.14 6.03
CA HIS A 162 0.08 -15.23 7.45
C HIS A 162 0.45 -13.96 8.22
N LEU A 163 1.63 -13.36 7.94
CA LEU A 163 2.04 -12.10 8.59
C LEU A 163 1.14 -10.92 8.20
N MET A 164 0.61 -10.93 6.97
CA MET A 164 -0.35 -9.91 6.54
C MET A 164 -1.71 -10.11 7.22
N GLU A 165 -2.14 -11.34 7.41
CA GLU A 165 -3.39 -11.64 8.12
C GLU A 165 -3.29 -11.22 9.59
N GLU A 166 -2.16 -11.44 10.24
CA GLU A 166 -1.88 -10.94 11.60
C GLU A 166 -1.90 -9.40 11.64
N ALA A 167 -1.19 -8.74 10.73
CA ALA A 167 -1.14 -7.28 10.67
C ALA A 167 -2.53 -6.64 10.37
N LEU A 168 -3.35 -7.30 9.56
CA LEU A 168 -4.72 -6.86 9.30
C LEU A 168 -5.62 -7.05 10.52
N ALA A 169 -5.46 -8.14 11.28
CA ALA A 169 -6.22 -8.37 12.50
C ALA A 169 -5.87 -7.33 13.59
N GLU A 170 -4.58 -7.02 13.78
CA GLU A 170 -4.14 -5.94 14.67
C GLU A 170 -4.70 -4.57 14.25
N LEU A 171 -4.73 -4.31 12.94
CA LEU A 171 -5.32 -3.07 12.40
C LEU A 171 -6.83 -3.00 12.65
N ASP A 172 -7.56 -4.12 12.51
CA ASP A 172 -9.00 -4.18 12.76
C ASP A 172 -9.33 -3.88 14.23
N GLU A 173 -8.50 -4.35 15.18
CA GLU A 173 -8.59 -3.97 16.59
C GLU A 173 -8.36 -2.46 16.79
N ARG A 174 -7.37 -1.89 16.09
CA ARG A 174 -7.09 -0.45 16.15
C ARG A 174 -8.24 0.39 15.55
N ILE A 175 -8.83 -0.05 14.44
CA ILE A 175 -10.03 0.55 13.83
C ILE A 175 -11.18 0.57 14.84
N ALA A 176 -11.43 -0.54 15.54
CA ALA A 176 -12.49 -0.62 16.55
C ALA A 176 -12.25 0.35 17.72
N GLN A 177 -11.00 0.51 18.18
CA GLN A 177 -10.63 1.47 19.22
C GLN A 177 -10.89 2.92 18.77
N VAL A 178 -10.44 3.30 17.56
CA VAL A 178 -10.65 4.65 17.03
C VAL A 178 -12.13 4.92 16.78
N LYS A 179 -12.89 3.91 16.32
CA LYS A 179 -14.34 4.01 16.18
C LYS A 179 -15.02 4.31 17.51
N ALA A 180 -14.70 3.59 18.58
CA ALA A 180 -15.23 3.87 19.90
C ALA A 180 -14.90 5.29 20.38
N LEU A 181 -13.71 5.81 20.02
CA LEU A 181 -13.32 7.18 20.32
C LEU A 181 -14.14 8.19 19.54
N VAL A 182 -14.37 7.97 18.23
CA VAL A 182 -15.27 8.80 17.40
C VAL A 182 -16.67 8.82 18.00
N GLU A 183 -17.22 7.66 18.34
CA GLU A 183 -18.55 7.51 18.92
C GLU A 183 -18.70 8.23 20.28
N THR A 184 -17.64 8.24 21.07
CA THR A 184 -17.62 8.88 22.39
C THR A 184 -17.48 10.41 22.30
N LYS A 185 -16.64 10.89 21.37
CA LYS A 185 -16.27 12.31 21.28
C LYS A 185 -17.16 13.13 20.33
N THR A 186 -17.81 12.46 19.39
CA THR A 186 -18.57 13.13 18.33
C THR A 186 -20.00 12.60 18.31
N PRO A 187 -21.03 13.46 18.53
CA PRO A 187 -22.43 13.07 18.37
C PRO A 187 -22.71 12.52 16.97
N GLU A 188 -23.67 11.61 16.85
CA GLU A 188 -23.96 10.94 15.58
C GLU A 188 -24.35 11.93 14.46
N ASP A 189 -25.09 12.97 14.81
CA ASP A 189 -25.53 14.05 13.91
C ASP A 189 -24.42 15.07 13.57
N GLN A 190 -23.19 14.88 14.06
CA GLN A 190 -22.01 15.72 13.81
C GLN A 190 -20.83 14.93 13.26
N ARG A 191 -21.08 13.83 12.55
CA ARG A 191 -20.05 12.93 11.99
C ARG A 191 -19.95 13.00 10.48
N THR A 192 -20.63 13.97 9.82
CA THR A 192 -20.42 14.12 8.37
C THR A 192 -18.99 14.54 8.11
N ALA A 193 -18.30 13.83 7.22
CA ALA A 193 -16.90 14.07 6.90
C ALA A 193 -16.65 14.13 5.40
N LEU A 194 -15.68 14.93 5.01
CA LEU A 194 -15.25 15.05 3.63
C LEU A 194 -13.72 15.08 3.57
N LEU A 195 -13.14 14.34 2.62
CA LEU A 195 -11.72 14.44 2.28
C LEU A 195 -11.56 15.29 1.02
N ALA A 196 -10.83 16.38 1.14
CA ALA A 196 -10.44 17.20 0.01
C ALA A 196 -8.91 17.31 -0.09
N ARG A 197 -8.43 17.51 -1.32
CA ARG A 197 -7.04 17.82 -1.58
C ARG A 197 -6.95 19.19 -2.25
N TRP A 198 -6.21 20.09 -1.63
CA TRP A 198 -6.01 21.42 -2.19
C TRP A 198 -4.87 21.39 -3.23
N MET A 199 -5.19 21.94 -4.40
CA MET A 199 -4.28 22.04 -5.55
C MET A 199 -4.15 23.53 -5.95
N PRO A 200 -3.15 23.92 -6.74
CA PRO A 200 -3.03 25.31 -7.22
C PRO A 200 -4.30 25.86 -7.90
N GLN A 201 -5.08 24.98 -8.54
CA GLN A 201 -6.30 25.33 -9.26
C GLN A 201 -7.57 25.33 -8.36
N GLY A 202 -7.44 25.03 -7.08
CA GLY A 202 -8.53 24.87 -6.13
C GLY A 202 -8.66 23.45 -5.58
N PRO A 203 -9.53 23.23 -4.59
CA PRO A 203 -9.69 21.93 -3.98
C PRO A 203 -10.40 20.95 -4.90
N VAL A 204 -9.99 19.68 -4.85
CA VAL A 204 -10.71 18.53 -5.39
C VAL A 204 -11.27 17.71 -4.24
N VAL A 205 -12.50 17.25 -4.37
CA VAL A 205 -13.13 16.32 -3.42
C VAL A 205 -12.75 14.90 -3.82
N LEU A 206 -12.33 14.08 -2.87
CA LEU A 206 -11.99 12.68 -3.10
C LEU A 206 -13.25 11.81 -2.97
N SER A 207 -13.31 10.73 -3.77
CA SER A 207 -14.43 9.80 -3.76
C SER A 207 -14.54 9.07 -2.42
N LYS A 208 -15.76 8.89 -1.93
CA LYS A 208 -16.07 8.12 -0.71
C LYS A 208 -15.75 6.62 -0.81
N HIS A 209 -15.35 6.14 -1.98
CA HIS A 209 -15.02 4.74 -2.25
C HIS A 209 -13.51 4.49 -2.36
N LEU A 210 -12.67 5.42 -1.95
CA LEU A 210 -11.22 5.23 -1.91
C LEU A 210 -10.76 4.62 -0.58
N PHE A 211 -9.54 4.12 -0.55
CA PHE A 211 -8.90 3.56 0.64
C PHE A 211 -9.12 4.42 1.90
N THR A 212 -8.68 5.67 1.88
CA THR A 212 -8.74 6.57 3.04
C THR A 212 -10.17 6.89 3.47
N THR A 213 -11.04 7.15 2.49
CA THR A 213 -12.44 7.49 2.76
C THR A 213 -13.24 6.28 3.25
N SER A 214 -12.94 5.06 2.77
CA SER A 214 -13.49 3.84 3.33
C SER A 214 -13.05 3.63 4.78
N LEU A 215 -11.78 3.87 5.08
CA LEU A 215 -11.26 3.77 6.46
C LEU A 215 -11.94 4.79 7.39
N LEU A 216 -12.16 6.04 6.93
CA LEU A 216 -12.93 7.03 7.69
C LEU A 216 -14.35 6.54 7.98
N SER A 217 -15.00 5.86 7.02
CA SER A 217 -16.32 5.27 7.23
C SER A 217 -16.26 4.11 8.22
N GLU A 218 -15.24 3.26 8.17
CA GLU A 218 -15.04 2.15 9.11
C GLU A 218 -14.90 2.64 10.56
N VAL A 219 -14.25 3.79 10.78
CA VAL A 219 -14.13 4.41 12.12
C VAL A 219 -15.33 5.27 12.53
N GLY A 220 -16.41 5.28 11.74
CA GLY A 220 -17.70 5.83 12.17
C GLY A 220 -18.02 7.24 11.68
N PHE A 221 -17.25 7.80 10.73
CA PHE A 221 -17.66 9.03 10.04
C PHE A 221 -18.67 8.74 8.93
N ALA A 222 -19.63 9.63 8.73
CA ALA A 222 -20.52 9.64 7.57
C ALA A 222 -19.81 10.36 6.41
N VAL A 223 -19.02 9.63 5.63
CA VAL A 223 -18.21 10.23 4.57
C VAL A 223 -19.05 10.57 3.36
N GLU A 224 -18.96 11.82 2.93
CA GLU A 224 -19.65 12.36 1.77
C GLU A 224 -18.65 12.88 0.72
N ASP A 225 -19.06 12.86 -0.54
CA ASP A 225 -18.29 13.42 -1.66
C ASP A 225 -19.09 14.44 -2.48
N GLY A 226 -20.26 14.85 -1.95
CA GLY A 226 -21.11 15.89 -2.51
C GLY A 226 -21.71 15.55 -3.88
N ASP A 227 -21.66 14.29 -4.30
CA ASP A 227 -22.09 13.81 -5.62
C ASP A 227 -21.50 14.61 -6.80
N VAL A 228 -20.30 15.20 -6.61
CA VAL A 228 -19.62 16.04 -7.62
C VAL A 228 -18.59 15.25 -8.43
N ILE A 229 -18.45 13.97 -8.16
CA ILE A 229 -17.47 13.10 -8.80
C ILE A 229 -18.12 12.34 -9.93
N LYS A 230 -17.54 12.44 -11.13
CA LYS A 230 -18.00 11.64 -12.27
C LYS A 230 -17.70 10.16 -12.04
N SER A 231 -18.64 9.30 -12.44
CA SER A 231 -18.47 7.84 -12.34
C SER A 231 -17.10 7.38 -12.84
N GLY A 232 -16.46 6.49 -12.08
CA GLY A 232 -15.14 5.93 -12.40
C GLY A 232 -13.95 6.89 -12.17
N ARG A 233 -14.18 8.07 -11.53
CA ARG A 233 -13.10 8.99 -11.18
C ARG A 233 -12.78 8.95 -9.68
N PRO A 234 -11.50 9.05 -9.30
CA PRO A 234 -11.11 9.06 -7.89
C PRO A 234 -11.39 10.40 -7.19
N HIS A 235 -11.62 11.46 -7.93
CA HIS A 235 -11.89 12.79 -7.38
C HIS A 235 -12.67 13.67 -8.37
N SER A 236 -13.22 14.76 -7.85
CA SER A 236 -13.90 15.79 -8.65
C SER A 236 -12.92 16.56 -9.55
N SER A 237 -13.46 17.40 -10.44
CA SER A 237 -12.71 18.53 -10.99
C SER A 237 -12.43 19.56 -9.88
N PRO A 238 -11.40 20.43 -10.02
CA PRO A 238 -11.19 21.52 -9.06
C PRO A 238 -12.43 22.37 -8.87
N LEU A 239 -12.77 22.63 -7.61
CA LEU A 239 -13.92 23.46 -7.26
C LEU A 239 -13.57 24.95 -7.39
N SER A 240 -14.49 25.74 -7.94
CA SER A 240 -14.41 27.19 -7.91
C SER A 240 -14.72 27.74 -6.52
N GLN A 241 -14.37 29.00 -6.25
CA GLN A 241 -14.67 29.68 -4.98
C GLN A 241 -16.16 29.67 -4.63
N GLU A 242 -17.04 29.73 -5.63
CA GLU A 242 -18.50 29.68 -5.43
C GLU A 242 -18.98 28.31 -4.93
N LYS A 243 -18.24 27.26 -5.21
CA LYS A 243 -18.55 25.88 -4.82
C LYS A 243 -17.85 25.41 -3.53
N LEU A 244 -17.15 26.30 -2.83
CA LEU A 244 -16.48 25.94 -1.58
C LEU A 244 -17.46 25.48 -0.49
N SER A 245 -18.72 25.89 -0.56
CA SER A 245 -19.77 25.40 0.35
C SER A 245 -19.98 23.88 0.31
N LEU A 246 -19.55 23.21 -0.74
CA LEU A 246 -19.55 21.73 -0.80
C LEU A 246 -18.59 21.09 0.21
N LEU A 247 -17.57 21.82 0.67
CA LEU A 247 -16.63 21.39 1.69
C LEU A 247 -17.17 21.51 3.11
N ASP A 248 -18.33 22.18 3.29
CA ASP A 248 -18.89 22.53 4.59
C ASP A 248 -19.61 21.31 5.19
N LYS A 249 -18.85 20.45 5.84
CA LYS A 249 -19.27 19.28 6.60
C LYS A 249 -18.87 19.46 8.07
N ASP A 250 -19.27 18.53 8.94
CA ASP A 250 -18.85 18.61 10.34
C ASP A 250 -17.32 18.46 10.47
N TRP A 251 -16.72 17.60 9.63
CA TRP A 251 -15.27 17.39 9.57
C TRP A 251 -14.74 17.53 8.15
N LEU A 252 -13.68 18.32 7.98
CA LEU A 252 -13.00 18.48 6.71
C LEU A 252 -11.54 18.07 6.83
N PHE A 253 -11.19 16.88 6.30
CA PHE A 253 -9.81 16.46 6.18
C PHE A 253 -9.21 17.11 4.93
N MET A 254 -8.24 18.02 5.13
CA MET A 254 -7.68 18.84 4.07
C MET A 254 -6.24 18.42 3.76
N ALA A 255 -6.06 17.74 2.65
CA ALA A 255 -4.78 17.23 2.19
C ALA A 255 -4.06 18.25 1.29
N THR A 256 -2.73 18.30 1.39
CA THR A 256 -1.83 18.97 0.42
C THR A 256 -0.66 18.07 0.10
N ILE A 257 -0.22 18.01 -1.19
CA ILE A 257 0.85 17.11 -1.62
C ILE A 257 2.20 17.84 -1.72
N ASN A 258 2.20 19.10 -2.11
CA ASN A 258 3.38 19.87 -2.41
C ASN A 258 3.26 21.33 -1.93
N GLN A 259 4.34 22.08 -2.06
CA GLN A 259 4.39 23.48 -1.62
C GLN A 259 3.38 24.36 -2.36
N ASP A 260 3.20 24.18 -3.68
CA ASP A 260 2.25 24.97 -4.47
C ASP A 260 0.81 24.80 -3.96
N GLY A 261 0.43 23.57 -3.58
CA GLY A 261 -0.87 23.29 -2.96
C GLY A 261 -1.02 23.93 -1.59
N LYS A 262 0.04 23.91 -0.76
CA LYS A 262 0.05 24.56 0.56
C LYS A 262 -0.09 26.08 0.43
N ASP A 263 0.64 26.70 -0.50
CA ASP A 263 0.60 28.15 -0.73
C ASP A 263 -0.80 28.59 -1.25
N ALA A 264 -1.38 27.79 -2.15
CA ALA A 264 -2.73 28.04 -2.66
C ALA A 264 -3.79 27.90 -1.56
N LEU A 265 -3.69 26.91 -0.68
CA LEU A 265 -4.55 26.76 0.49
C LEU A 265 -4.41 27.95 1.43
N ALA A 266 -3.18 28.33 1.80
CA ALA A 266 -2.92 29.47 2.68
C ALA A 266 -3.46 30.80 2.09
N ALA A 267 -3.47 30.95 0.77
CA ALA A 267 -4.12 32.08 0.12
C ALA A 267 -5.66 32.02 0.22
N ALA A 268 -6.22 30.83 0.03
CA ALA A 268 -7.67 30.63 0.10
C ALA A 268 -8.24 30.79 1.51
N GLU A 269 -7.49 30.39 2.54
CA GLU A 269 -7.86 30.55 3.96
C GLU A 269 -8.14 32.01 4.34
N ARG A 270 -7.49 32.96 3.66
CA ARG A 270 -7.73 34.39 3.85
C ARG A 270 -8.96 34.93 3.10
N SER A 271 -9.58 34.12 2.24
CA SER A 271 -10.71 34.55 1.44
C SER A 271 -12.02 34.57 2.24
N PRO A 272 -12.92 35.55 1.99
CA PRO A 272 -14.25 35.56 2.65
C PRO A 272 -15.09 34.32 2.33
N ALA A 273 -14.84 33.66 1.20
CA ALA A 273 -15.56 32.44 0.81
C ALA A 273 -15.18 31.26 1.73
N TYR A 274 -13.90 31.07 2.02
CA TYR A 274 -13.40 30.05 2.92
C TYR A 274 -13.77 30.32 4.39
N GLN A 275 -13.61 31.58 4.85
CA GLN A 275 -13.90 32.01 6.22
C GLN A 275 -15.38 31.88 6.60
N ARG A 276 -16.29 31.79 5.62
CA ARG A 276 -17.74 31.64 5.88
C ARG A 276 -18.16 30.20 6.16
N LEU A 277 -17.32 29.22 5.83
CA LEU A 277 -17.62 27.79 6.06
C LEU A 277 -17.81 27.54 7.57
N GLN A 278 -18.84 26.77 7.93
CA GLN A 278 -19.07 26.41 9.34
C GLN A 278 -17.96 25.51 9.87
N VAL A 279 -17.49 24.56 9.07
CA VAL A 279 -16.36 23.69 9.44
C VAL A 279 -15.10 24.48 9.80
N VAL A 280 -14.86 25.64 9.16
CA VAL A 280 -13.75 26.56 9.48
C VAL A 280 -14.01 27.28 10.81
N LYS A 281 -15.22 27.82 10.99
CA LYS A 281 -15.60 28.51 12.24
C LYS A 281 -15.60 27.59 13.44
N ASN A 282 -15.97 26.34 13.24
CA ASN A 282 -15.99 25.29 14.27
C ASN A 282 -14.60 24.71 14.54
N GLN A 283 -13.55 25.14 13.82
CA GLN A 283 -12.18 24.62 13.92
C GLN A 283 -12.08 23.11 13.64
N GLN A 284 -12.91 22.59 12.74
CA GLN A 284 -12.99 21.18 12.36
C GLN A 284 -12.30 20.89 11.01
N VAL A 285 -11.45 21.81 10.53
CA VAL A 285 -10.56 21.56 9.39
C VAL A 285 -9.29 20.88 9.91
N VAL A 286 -9.08 19.64 9.50
CA VAL A 286 -7.94 18.82 9.89
C VAL A 286 -6.93 18.82 8.76
N PRO A 287 -5.79 19.52 8.89
CA PRO A 287 -4.72 19.45 7.89
C PRO A 287 -4.03 18.07 7.94
N VAL A 288 -3.90 17.43 6.78
CA VAL A 288 -3.33 16.09 6.65
C VAL A 288 -2.28 15.99 5.55
N ASP A 289 -1.36 15.03 5.67
CA ASP A 289 -0.35 14.75 4.64
C ASP A 289 -1.01 14.12 3.41
N GLY A 290 -0.97 14.83 2.30
CA GLY A 290 -1.58 14.38 1.05
C GLY A 290 -0.91 13.16 0.42
N HIS A 291 0.36 12.85 0.73
CA HIS A 291 0.99 11.62 0.29
C HIS A 291 0.34 10.41 0.95
N VAL A 292 0.03 10.48 2.24
CA VAL A 292 -0.69 9.43 2.98
C VAL A 292 -2.16 9.43 2.62
N TRP A 293 -2.83 10.58 2.74
CA TRP A 293 -4.29 10.66 2.70
C TRP A 293 -4.90 10.62 1.30
N SER A 294 -4.12 10.86 0.25
CA SER A 294 -4.64 10.89 -1.12
C SER A 294 -3.86 10.06 -2.14
N SER A 295 -2.78 9.40 -1.73
CA SER A 295 -1.93 8.62 -2.64
C SER A 295 -1.53 7.25 -2.10
N ALA A 296 -1.39 7.10 -0.78
CA ALA A 296 -1.03 5.82 -0.16
C ALA A 296 -2.20 4.83 -0.13
N SER A 297 -1.85 3.57 0.10
CA SER A 297 -2.77 2.45 0.31
C SER A 297 -2.02 1.36 1.07
N GLY A 298 -2.62 0.77 2.09
CA GLY A 298 -2.06 -0.37 2.81
C GLY A 298 -2.15 -0.25 4.32
N VAL A 299 -1.63 -1.27 5.01
CA VAL A 299 -1.76 -1.45 6.46
C VAL A 299 -1.03 -0.37 7.23
N LEU A 300 0.20 -0.02 6.81
CA LEU A 300 1.00 1.00 7.49
C LEU A 300 0.42 2.40 7.29
N ALA A 301 -0.04 2.70 6.07
CA ALA A 301 -0.74 3.95 5.79
C ALA A 301 -2.03 4.07 6.61
N ALA A 302 -2.80 2.98 6.76
CA ALA A 302 -3.99 2.95 7.59
C ALA A 302 -3.66 3.29 9.05
N GLY A 303 -2.58 2.75 9.60
CA GLY A 303 -2.12 3.09 10.94
C GLY A 303 -1.89 4.60 11.12
N VAL A 304 -1.19 5.23 10.17
CA VAL A 304 -0.94 6.69 10.19
C VAL A 304 -2.23 7.49 10.13
N ILE A 305 -3.18 7.09 9.27
CA ILE A 305 -4.49 7.76 9.18
C ILE A 305 -5.25 7.66 10.49
N LEU A 306 -5.26 6.49 11.13
CA LEU A 306 -5.90 6.30 12.44
C LEU A 306 -5.27 7.18 13.52
N ASP A 307 -3.95 7.32 13.55
CA ASP A 307 -3.24 8.21 14.47
C ASP A 307 -3.60 9.69 14.23
N ASP A 308 -3.71 10.11 12.96
CA ASP A 308 -4.14 11.46 12.60
C ASP A 308 -5.59 11.73 13.03
N VAL A 309 -6.51 10.77 12.84
CA VAL A 309 -7.91 10.86 13.29
C VAL A 309 -7.98 10.99 14.81
N GLU A 310 -7.27 10.14 15.54
CA GLU A 310 -7.21 10.18 17.00
C GLU A 310 -6.68 11.53 17.52
N LYS A 311 -5.62 12.03 16.89
CA LYS A 311 -5.04 13.34 17.20
C LYS A 311 -6.06 14.47 16.95
N ALA A 312 -6.78 14.42 15.82
CA ALA A 312 -7.81 15.41 15.50
C ALA A 312 -8.94 15.40 16.53
N LEU A 313 -9.44 14.24 16.91
CA LEU A 313 -10.47 14.08 17.93
C LEU A 313 -10.04 14.58 19.32
N ASN A 314 -8.75 14.46 19.64
CA ASN A 314 -8.22 14.93 20.92
C ASN A 314 -7.91 16.45 20.92
N ALA A 315 -7.75 17.05 19.75
CA ALA A 315 -7.52 18.49 19.59
C ALA A 315 -8.82 19.30 19.38
N ALA A 316 -9.93 18.64 19.05
CA ALA A 316 -11.22 19.29 18.89
C ALA A 316 -11.68 19.92 20.20
N PRO A 317 -12.27 21.16 20.15
CA PRO A 317 -12.68 21.93 21.33
C PRO A 317 -13.80 21.29 22.13
#